data_13956bd6554619ae1dda5a47de71c443
#
_entry.id   13956bd6554619ae1dda5a47de71c443
#
_cell.length_a   1.000
_cell.length_b   1.000
_cell.length_c   1.000
_cell.angle_alpha   90.00
_cell.angle_beta   90.00
_cell.angle_gamma   90.00
#
_symmetry.space_group_name_H-M   'P 1'
#
loop_
_entity.id
_entity.type
_entity.pdbx_description
1 polymer ?
#
loop_
_entity_poly.entity_id
_entity_poly.type
_entity_poly.pdbx_seq_one_letter_code
_entity_poly.pdbx_strand_id
1 'polypeptide(L)'
;MMNKLIFGRYIPGDSFIHRLDPRAKLLASFYFIGIIFLANNWQSYVLIAAFTAFAISLSKISARFFIRGVRPLLWLILFTVALQTLFTQGGEVYFQWGIISITQFGVTNGLFIFCRFVLIIFMSTLLTLTTAPLELSDAIEYLLRPLRVVKFPVHEVSLMLSIALRFVPTLMDETEKIMNAQRARGVDFGEGNLLQKMKAIVPLLIPLFVSSFNRAEDLATAMEARGYQGGEGRTKYRILHWHLRDTIVIFGFVLLTIGLFVLRT
;
A
#
# COMPACT_ATOMS: atom_id res chain seq x y z
N MET A 1 -6.97 -21.60 9.05
CA MET A 1 -7.28 -20.72 7.90
C MET A 1 -6.68 -19.31 7.99
N MET A 2 -6.30 -18.82 9.17
CA MET A 2 -5.70 -17.47 9.36
C MET A 2 -4.21 -17.36 8.97
N ASN A 3 -3.51 -18.45 8.76
CA ASN A 3 -2.09 -18.45 8.34
C ASN A 3 -1.81 -17.84 6.93
N LYS A 4 -2.84 -17.29 6.28
CA LYS A 4 -2.72 -16.60 4.97
C LYS A 4 -2.85 -15.09 5.04
N LEU A 5 -3.15 -14.52 6.21
CA LEU A 5 -3.11 -13.08 6.45
C LEU A 5 -1.71 -12.71 6.95
N ILE A 6 -0.72 -12.86 6.09
CA ILE A 6 0.58 -12.24 6.32
C ILE A 6 0.34 -10.73 6.20
N PHE A 7 0.20 -10.10 7.34
CA PHE A 7 0.08 -8.65 7.47
C PHE A 7 1.37 -8.02 6.93
N GLY A 8 1.22 -7.26 5.83
CA GLY A 8 2.33 -6.75 5.04
C GLY A 8 3.01 -7.88 4.26
N ARG A 9 2.66 -8.04 3.00
CA ARG A 9 3.29 -9.03 2.09
C ARG A 9 4.74 -8.70 1.77
N TYR A 10 5.49 -8.14 2.74
CA TYR A 10 6.92 -7.93 2.57
C TYR A 10 7.61 -9.27 2.33
N ILE A 11 8.34 -9.35 1.25
CA ILE A 11 9.17 -10.51 0.91
C ILE A 11 10.62 -10.11 1.18
N PRO A 12 11.29 -10.70 2.19
CA PRO A 12 12.69 -10.40 2.44
C PRO A 12 13.52 -10.80 1.21
N GLY A 13 14.37 -9.91 0.75
CA GLY A 13 15.20 -10.12 -0.42
C GLY A 13 16.34 -9.11 -0.51
N ASP A 14 17.38 -9.46 -1.27
CA ASP A 14 18.62 -8.69 -1.45
C ASP A 14 18.71 -8.04 -2.84
N SER A 15 17.60 -7.61 -3.42
CA SER A 15 17.63 -6.93 -4.71
C SER A 15 18.02 -5.46 -4.58
N PHE A 16 18.34 -4.83 -5.71
CA PHE A 16 18.63 -3.40 -5.79
C PHE A 16 17.50 -2.58 -5.15
N ILE A 17 16.23 -2.92 -5.46
CA ILE A 17 15.06 -2.22 -4.92
C ILE A 17 14.91 -2.41 -3.40
N HIS A 18 15.21 -3.61 -2.86
CA HIS A 18 15.13 -3.84 -1.41
C HIS A 18 16.12 -2.96 -0.64
N ARG A 19 17.29 -2.70 -1.20
CA ARG A 19 18.38 -1.92 -0.59
C ARG A 19 18.23 -0.41 -0.71
N LEU A 20 17.18 0.09 -1.35
CA LEU A 20 16.88 1.52 -1.43
C LEU A 20 16.32 2.04 -0.11
N ASP A 21 16.59 3.33 0.17
CA ASP A 21 16.00 4.01 1.32
C ASP A 21 14.45 4.01 1.23
N PRO A 22 13.74 3.61 2.29
CA PRO A 22 12.27 3.58 2.31
C PRO A 22 11.62 4.93 1.96
N ARG A 23 12.27 6.05 2.26
CA ARG A 23 11.82 7.40 1.88
C ARG A 23 11.84 7.58 0.36
N ALA A 24 12.92 7.15 -0.29
CA ALA A 24 13.04 7.22 -1.73
C ALA A 24 11.98 6.36 -2.43
N LYS A 25 11.74 5.14 -1.95
CA LYS A 25 10.70 4.25 -2.47
C LYS A 25 9.31 4.83 -2.33
N LEU A 26 9.00 5.40 -1.16
CA LEU A 26 7.70 6.00 -0.88
C LEU A 26 7.47 7.22 -1.78
N LEU A 27 8.43 8.15 -1.84
CA LEU A 27 8.37 9.33 -2.71
C LEU A 27 8.25 8.93 -4.18
N ALA A 28 9.07 7.97 -4.64
CA ALA A 28 9.03 7.46 -6.01
C ALA A 28 7.66 6.87 -6.36
N SER A 29 7.04 6.12 -5.43
CA SER A 29 5.73 5.52 -5.63
C SER A 29 4.62 6.58 -5.75
N PHE A 30 4.60 7.58 -4.86
CA PHE A 30 3.65 8.70 -4.95
C PHE A 30 3.88 9.56 -6.19
N TYR A 31 5.13 9.85 -6.51
CA TYR A 31 5.49 10.59 -7.70
C TYR A 31 5.04 9.86 -8.97
N PHE A 32 5.22 8.53 -9.03
CA PHE A 32 4.75 7.70 -10.14
C PHE A 32 3.25 7.81 -10.34
N ILE A 33 2.46 7.76 -9.24
CA ILE A 33 1.01 7.93 -9.29
C ILE A 33 0.64 9.30 -9.88
N GLY A 34 1.43 10.35 -9.58
CA GLY A 34 1.21 11.68 -10.14
C GLY A 34 1.52 11.76 -11.64
N ILE A 35 2.70 11.29 -12.05
CA ILE A 35 3.16 11.43 -13.44
C ILE A 35 2.42 10.56 -14.44
N ILE A 36 1.82 9.44 -14.02
CA ILE A 36 1.06 8.56 -14.93
C ILE A 36 -0.15 9.27 -15.56
N PHE A 37 -0.68 10.33 -14.90
CA PHE A 37 -1.75 11.15 -15.44
C PHE A 37 -1.31 12.08 -16.57
N LEU A 38 0.01 12.26 -16.77
CA LEU A 38 0.57 13.01 -17.91
C LEU A 38 0.53 12.18 -19.20
N ALA A 39 0.40 10.85 -19.10
CA ALA A 39 0.36 9.96 -20.25
C ALA A 39 -0.99 10.06 -20.98
N ASN A 40 -0.97 10.52 -22.23
CA ASN A 40 -2.15 10.66 -23.08
C ASN A 40 -2.05 9.86 -24.39
N ASN A 41 -0.85 9.35 -24.74
CA ASN A 41 -0.55 8.71 -26.01
C ASN A 41 -0.01 7.28 -25.79
N TRP A 42 -0.17 6.41 -26.78
CA TRP A 42 0.38 5.05 -26.75
C TRP A 42 1.86 4.99 -26.42
N GLN A 43 2.65 5.90 -26.99
CA GLN A 43 4.10 5.97 -26.75
C GLN A 43 4.42 6.22 -25.28
N SER A 44 3.66 7.12 -24.62
CA SER A 44 3.79 7.42 -23.21
C SER A 44 3.48 6.19 -22.33
N TYR A 45 2.42 5.44 -22.65
CA TYR A 45 2.09 4.21 -21.91
C TYR A 45 3.13 3.10 -22.11
N VAL A 46 3.68 2.96 -23.32
CA VAL A 46 4.79 2.01 -23.59
C VAL A 46 6.03 2.39 -22.78
N LEU A 47 6.38 3.66 -22.70
CA LEU A 47 7.52 4.15 -21.91
C LEU A 47 7.33 3.84 -20.41
N ILE A 48 6.15 4.17 -19.85
CA ILE A 48 5.86 3.91 -18.43
C ILE A 48 5.82 2.40 -18.15
N ALA A 49 5.24 1.60 -19.06
CA ALA A 49 5.19 0.15 -18.92
C ALA A 49 6.60 -0.46 -18.95
N ALA A 50 7.47 -0.01 -19.86
CA ALA A 50 8.87 -0.43 -19.93
C ALA A 50 9.63 -0.05 -18.64
N PHE A 51 9.45 1.16 -18.13
CA PHE A 51 10.04 1.60 -16.85
C PHE A 51 9.57 0.75 -15.68
N THR A 52 8.25 0.47 -15.60
CA THR A 52 7.67 -0.36 -14.54
C THR A 52 8.18 -1.80 -14.64
N ALA A 53 8.23 -2.37 -15.85
CA ALA A 53 8.78 -3.71 -16.08
C ALA A 53 10.26 -3.80 -15.70
N PHE A 54 11.05 -2.77 -16.01
CA PHE A 54 12.45 -2.65 -15.58
C PHE A 54 12.57 -2.61 -14.06
N ALA A 55 11.76 -1.80 -13.36
CA ALA A 55 11.74 -1.76 -11.89
C ALA A 55 11.36 -3.11 -11.28
N ILE A 56 10.35 -3.80 -11.82
CA ILE A 56 9.95 -5.14 -11.39
C ILE A 56 11.10 -6.13 -11.60
N SER A 57 11.78 -6.10 -12.72
CA SER A 57 12.94 -6.96 -13.01
C SER A 57 14.06 -6.75 -11.99
N LEU A 58 14.37 -5.50 -11.63
CA LEU A 58 15.36 -5.16 -10.61
C LEU A 58 14.98 -5.65 -9.20
N SER A 59 13.69 -5.85 -8.93
CA SER A 59 13.22 -6.37 -7.63
C SER A 59 13.50 -7.85 -7.43
N LYS A 60 13.76 -8.62 -8.50
CA LYS A 60 13.90 -10.08 -8.51
C LYS A 60 12.68 -10.83 -7.94
N ILE A 61 11.54 -10.19 -7.85
CA ILE A 61 10.29 -10.78 -7.38
C ILE A 61 9.54 -11.39 -8.56
N SER A 62 8.98 -12.59 -8.37
CA SER A 62 8.23 -13.27 -9.43
C SER A 62 7.01 -12.44 -9.89
N ALA A 63 6.82 -12.32 -11.21
CA ALA A 63 5.70 -11.62 -11.82
C ALA A 63 4.32 -12.11 -11.32
N ARG A 64 4.24 -13.36 -10.86
CA ARG A 64 3.00 -13.93 -10.30
C ARG A 64 2.45 -13.15 -9.10
N PHE A 65 3.32 -12.52 -8.30
CA PHE A 65 2.88 -11.70 -7.16
C PHE A 65 2.20 -10.41 -7.61
N PHE A 66 2.71 -9.79 -8.68
CA PHE A 66 2.12 -8.57 -9.27
C PHE A 66 0.77 -8.86 -9.91
N ILE A 67 0.64 -9.96 -10.66
CA ILE A 67 -0.64 -10.39 -11.25
C ILE A 67 -1.67 -10.71 -10.15
N ARG A 68 -1.24 -11.36 -9.06
CA ARG A 68 -2.12 -11.59 -7.90
C ARG A 68 -2.57 -10.31 -7.22
N GLY A 69 -1.76 -9.25 -7.25
CA GLY A 69 -2.11 -7.92 -6.74
C GLY A 69 -3.24 -7.27 -7.54
N VAL A 70 -3.30 -7.48 -8.85
CA VAL A 70 -4.36 -6.93 -9.72
C VAL A 70 -5.68 -7.71 -9.57
N ARG A 71 -5.62 -9.02 -9.34
CA ARG A 71 -6.79 -9.91 -9.35
C ARG A 71 -7.98 -9.44 -8.49
N PRO A 72 -7.81 -8.99 -7.23
CA PRO A 72 -8.93 -8.55 -6.39
C PRO A 72 -9.58 -7.25 -6.90
N LEU A 73 -8.83 -6.41 -7.63
CA LEU A 73 -9.29 -5.13 -8.17
C LEU A 73 -9.75 -5.24 -9.63
N LEU A 74 -9.54 -6.40 -10.27
CA LEU A 74 -9.79 -6.60 -11.69
C LEU A 74 -11.26 -6.33 -12.05
N TRP A 75 -12.20 -6.76 -11.19
CA TRP A 75 -13.63 -6.48 -11.39
C TRP A 75 -13.93 -4.98 -11.39
N LEU A 76 -13.37 -4.23 -10.44
CA LEU A 76 -13.53 -2.78 -10.34
C LEU A 76 -12.93 -2.06 -11.56
N ILE A 77 -11.75 -2.49 -12.00
CA ILE A 77 -11.08 -1.94 -13.19
C ILE A 77 -11.94 -2.19 -14.43
N LEU A 78 -12.39 -3.43 -14.65
CA LEU A 78 -13.20 -3.78 -15.80
C LEU A 78 -14.54 -3.02 -15.80
N PHE A 79 -15.16 -2.85 -14.63
CA PHE A 79 -16.38 -2.07 -14.49
C PHE A 79 -16.16 -0.59 -14.88
N THR A 80 -15.06 0.01 -14.41
CA THR A 80 -14.71 1.40 -14.75
C THR A 80 -14.42 1.54 -16.24
N VAL A 81 -13.69 0.60 -16.83
CA VAL A 81 -13.38 0.56 -18.27
C VAL A 81 -14.67 0.41 -19.08
N ALA A 82 -15.57 -0.47 -18.67
CA ALA A 82 -16.86 -0.66 -19.34
C ALA A 82 -17.69 0.63 -19.31
N LEU A 83 -17.83 1.28 -18.15
CA LEU A 83 -18.51 2.57 -18.05
C LEU A 83 -17.89 3.63 -18.97
N GLN A 84 -16.56 3.74 -18.96
CA GLN A 84 -15.85 4.70 -19.80
C GLN A 84 -16.09 4.42 -21.30
N THR A 85 -16.04 3.15 -21.71
CA THR A 85 -16.22 2.75 -23.10
C THR A 85 -17.66 2.99 -23.58
N LEU A 86 -18.67 2.81 -22.70
CA LEU A 86 -20.08 2.92 -23.05
C LEU A 86 -20.61 4.36 -23.03
N PHE A 87 -20.04 5.23 -22.17
CA PHE A 87 -20.55 6.57 -21.96
C PHE A 87 -19.67 7.70 -22.51
N THR A 88 -18.43 7.40 -22.97
CA THR A 88 -17.59 8.40 -23.60
C THR A 88 -18.02 8.63 -25.05
N GLN A 89 -18.44 9.86 -25.34
CA GLN A 89 -18.81 10.29 -26.69
C GLN A 89 -17.61 10.93 -27.39
N GLY A 90 -17.50 10.70 -28.71
CA GLY A 90 -16.49 11.35 -29.57
C GLY A 90 -15.75 10.36 -30.49
N GLY A 91 -15.31 10.85 -31.65
CA GLY A 91 -14.69 10.06 -32.69
C GLY A 91 -15.71 9.25 -33.51
N GLU A 92 -15.24 8.25 -34.27
CA GLU A 92 -16.09 7.38 -35.04
C GLU A 92 -16.92 6.49 -34.12
N VAL A 93 -18.23 6.43 -34.40
CA VAL A 93 -19.19 5.59 -33.66
C VAL A 93 -19.22 4.21 -34.28
N TYR A 94 -18.77 3.19 -33.56
CA TYR A 94 -18.81 1.79 -34.01
C TYR A 94 -20.17 1.15 -33.80
N PHE A 95 -20.85 1.49 -32.71
CA PHE A 95 -22.15 0.94 -32.36
C PHE A 95 -22.91 1.94 -31.46
N GLN A 96 -24.18 2.21 -31.82
CA GLN A 96 -25.03 3.10 -31.03
C GLN A 96 -26.37 2.42 -30.77
N TRP A 97 -26.74 2.32 -29.50
CA TRP A 97 -28.04 1.84 -29.07
C TRP A 97 -28.60 2.72 -27.95
N GLY A 98 -29.47 3.64 -28.34
CA GLY A 98 -30.04 4.62 -27.40
C GLY A 98 -29.01 5.54 -26.77
N ILE A 99 -28.88 5.46 -25.46
CA ILE A 99 -27.94 6.27 -24.65
C ILE A 99 -26.53 5.66 -24.68
N ILE A 100 -26.38 4.40 -25.06
CA ILE A 100 -25.11 3.68 -25.07
C ILE A 100 -24.48 3.82 -26.46
N SER A 101 -23.26 4.37 -26.51
CA SER A 101 -22.50 4.49 -27.76
C SER A 101 -21.06 3.99 -27.54
N ILE A 102 -20.68 2.98 -28.34
CA ILE A 102 -19.30 2.53 -28.39
C ILE A 102 -18.57 3.35 -29.45
N THR A 103 -17.68 4.21 -29.00
CA THR A 103 -16.94 5.13 -29.86
C THR A 103 -15.45 4.79 -29.85
N GLN A 104 -14.73 5.22 -30.87
CA GLN A 104 -13.26 5.07 -30.95
C GLN A 104 -12.56 5.68 -29.73
N PHE A 105 -12.99 6.89 -29.30
CA PHE A 105 -12.47 7.53 -28.10
C PHE A 105 -12.80 6.75 -26.81
N GLY A 106 -14.00 6.19 -26.72
CA GLY A 106 -14.40 5.37 -25.59
C GLY A 106 -13.51 4.15 -25.41
N VAL A 107 -13.23 3.41 -26.50
CA VAL A 107 -12.37 2.23 -26.47
C VAL A 107 -10.92 2.59 -26.14
N THR A 108 -10.34 3.61 -26.80
CA THR A 108 -8.95 4.03 -26.56
C THR A 108 -8.75 4.55 -25.14
N ASN A 109 -9.66 5.40 -24.64
CA ASN A 109 -9.62 5.88 -23.26
C ASN A 109 -9.83 4.77 -22.24
N GLY A 110 -10.75 3.84 -22.51
CA GLY A 110 -10.96 2.65 -21.67
C GLY A 110 -9.68 1.82 -21.54
N LEU A 111 -8.96 1.61 -22.66
CA LEU A 111 -7.70 0.88 -22.64
C LEU A 111 -6.60 1.65 -21.90
N PHE A 112 -6.52 2.98 -22.05
CA PHE A 112 -5.59 3.81 -21.28
C PHE A 112 -5.88 3.76 -19.77
N ILE A 113 -7.14 3.79 -19.38
CA ILE A 113 -7.56 3.65 -17.98
C ILE A 113 -7.17 2.28 -17.43
N PHE A 114 -7.40 1.20 -18.21
CA PHE A 114 -6.97 -0.14 -17.82
C PHE A 114 -5.45 -0.21 -17.58
N CYS A 115 -4.65 0.26 -18.53
CA CYS A 115 -3.20 0.30 -18.40
C CYS A 115 -2.76 1.14 -17.19
N ARG A 116 -3.37 2.30 -16.98
CA ARG A 116 -3.09 3.19 -15.85
C ARG A 116 -3.30 2.49 -14.51
N PHE A 117 -4.45 1.86 -14.28
CA PHE A 117 -4.72 1.16 -13.05
C PHE A 117 -3.76 -0.02 -12.82
N VAL A 118 -3.50 -0.81 -13.85
CA VAL A 118 -2.57 -1.94 -13.75
C VAL A 118 -1.17 -1.48 -13.37
N LEU A 119 -0.66 -0.42 -14.00
CA LEU A 119 0.67 0.12 -13.72
C LEU A 119 0.76 0.73 -12.31
N ILE A 120 -0.26 1.46 -11.86
CA ILE A 120 -0.35 1.97 -10.47
C ILE A 120 -0.32 0.81 -9.47
N ILE A 121 -1.11 -0.23 -9.71
CA ILE A 121 -1.15 -1.41 -8.83
C ILE A 121 0.20 -2.12 -8.82
N PHE A 122 0.88 -2.23 -9.95
CA PHE A 122 2.21 -2.83 -10.02
C PHE A 122 3.23 -2.05 -9.21
N MET A 123 3.24 -0.72 -9.31
CA MET A 123 4.16 0.12 -8.55
C MET A 123 3.85 0.11 -7.04
N SER A 124 2.58 0.17 -6.66
CA SER A 124 2.15 0.03 -5.26
C SER A 124 2.49 -1.35 -4.68
N THR A 125 2.31 -2.40 -5.47
CA THR A 125 2.69 -3.76 -5.08
C THR A 125 4.21 -3.88 -4.92
N LEU A 126 4.99 -3.26 -5.80
CA LEU A 126 6.45 -3.22 -5.70
C LEU A 126 6.89 -2.59 -4.37
N LEU A 127 6.33 -1.43 -4.00
CA LEU A 127 6.58 -0.78 -2.71
C LEU A 127 6.24 -1.71 -1.54
N THR A 128 5.05 -2.31 -1.54
CA THR A 128 4.58 -3.18 -0.45
C THR A 128 5.41 -4.46 -0.30
N LEU A 129 5.84 -5.06 -1.41
CA LEU A 129 6.63 -6.30 -1.38
C LEU A 129 8.10 -6.07 -1.00
N THR A 130 8.64 -4.86 -1.24
CA THR A 130 10.07 -4.55 -1.05
C THR A 130 10.37 -3.71 0.17
N THR A 131 9.36 -3.26 0.93
CA THR A 131 9.54 -2.39 2.09
C THR A 131 8.82 -2.96 3.31
N ALA A 132 9.55 -3.15 4.41
CA ALA A 132 8.95 -3.63 5.64
C ALA A 132 8.01 -2.55 6.25
N PRO A 133 6.88 -2.94 6.90
CA PRO A 133 5.93 -1.98 7.47
C PRO A 133 6.55 -0.98 8.46
N LEU A 134 7.51 -1.43 9.27
CA LEU A 134 8.24 -0.56 10.20
C LEU A 134 9.12 0.46 9.47
N GLU A 135 9.75 0.07 8.36
CA GLU A 135 10.55 0.98 7.52
C GLU A 135 9.67 2.02 6.83
N LEU A 136 8.48 1.61 6.40
CA LEU A 136 7.50 2.52 5.83
C LEU A 136 7.02 3.54 6.87
N SER A 137 6.81 3.12 8.13
CA SER A 137 6.48 4.00 9.24
C SER A 137 7.58 5.05 9.49
N ASP A 138 8.85 4.64 9.50
CA ASP A 138 10.00 5.55 9.67
C ASP A 138 10.09 6.56 8.50
N ALA A 139 9.80 6.12 7.27
CA ALA A 139 9.77 6.98 6.10
C ALA A 139 8.63 8.02 6.18
N ILE A 140 7.43 7.59 6.59
CA ILE A 140 6.28 8.48 6.79
C ILE A 140 6.60 9.53 7.86
N GLU A 141 7.17 9.13 8.99
CA GLU A 141 7.58 10.07 10.03
C GLU A 141 8.51 11.15 9.49
N TYR A 142 9.50 10.74 8.68
CA TYR A 142 10.43 11.68 8.08
C TYR A 142 9.73 12.66 7.13
N LEU A 143 8.82 12.18 6.30
CA LEU A 143 8.07 13.02 5.36
C LEU A 143 7.07 13.95 6.06
N LEU A 144 6.57 13.56 7.22
CA LEU A 144 5.67 14.40 8.03
C LEU A 144 6.42 15.43 8.89
N ARG A 145 7.76 15.39 8.97
CA ARG A 145 8.55 16.36 9.75
C ARG A 145 8.22 17.82 9.44
N PRO A 146 8.01 18.27 8.19
CA PRO A 146 7.64 19.65 7.90
C PRO A 146 6.35 20.10 8.60
N LEU A 147 5.42 19.17 8.91
CA LEU A 147 4.17 19.48 9.59
C LEU A 147 4.38 19.87 11.07
N ARG A 148 5.58 19.70 11.62
CA ARG A 148 5.94 20.24 12.94
C ARG A 148 5.78 21.77 13.01
N VAL A 149 5.94 22.48 11.89
CA VAL A 149 5.71 23.92 11.80
C VAL A 149 4.27 24.28 12.18
N VAL A 150 3.31 23.40 11.87
CA VAL A 150 1.88 23.54 12.21
C VAL A 150 1.56 22.92 13.59
N LYS A 151 2.57 22.66 14.44
CA LYS A 151 2.44 22.01 15.75
C LYS A 151 1.83 20.61 15.71
N PHE A 152 1.91 19.91 14.58
CA PHE A 152 1.43 18.53 14.49
C PHE A 152 2.35 17.59 15.26
N PRO A 153 1.84 16.69 16.12
CA PRO A 153 2.63 15.80 16.98
C PRO A 153 3.21 14.62 16.20
N VAL A 154 4.15 14.90 15.28
CA VAL A 154 4.71 13.91 14.34
C VAL A 154 5.40 12.76 15.07
N HIS A 155 6.09 13.06 16.19
CA HIS A 155 6.84 12.06 16.95
C HIS A 155 5.89 11.08 17.65
N GLU A 156 4.84 11.60 18.29
CA GLU A 156 3.83 10.82 19.00
C GLU A 156 3.09 9.90 18.04
N VAL A 157 2.66 10.43 16.90
CA VAL A 157 1.98 9.64 15.85
C VAL A 157 2.89 8.53 15.33
N SER A 158 4.17 8.82 15.09
CA SER A 158 5.14 7.82 14.64
C SER A 158 5.39 6.75 15.71
N LEU A 159 5.49 7.15 16.97
CA LEU A 159 5.64 6.21 18.09
C LEU A 159 4.41 5.29 18.19
N MET A 160 3.21 5.86 18.15
CA MET A 160 1.95 5.08 18.14
C MET A 160 1.92 4.08 16.99
N LEU A 161 2.28 4.52 15.78
CA LEU A 161 2.30 3.66 14.59
C LEU A 161 3.33 2.53 14.74
N SER A 162 4.51 2.83 15.25
CA SER A 162 5.58 1.84 15.47
C SER A 162 5.18 0.80 16.53
N ILE A 163 4.53 1.24 17.62
CA ILE A 163 4.00 0.36 18.66
C ILE A 163 2.88 -0.52 18.09
N ALA A 164 1.93 0.09 17.38
CA ALA A 164 0.82 -0.62 16.76
C ALA A 164 1.33 -1.72 15.80
N LEU A 165 2.24 -1.39 14.88
CA LEU A 165 2.82 -2.34 13.92
C LEU A 165 3.59 -3.47 14.62
N ARG A 166 4.24 -3.19 15.74
CA ARG A 166 4.92 -4.22 16.54
C ARG A 166 3.94 -5.18 17.22
N PHE A 167 2.80 -4.67 17.70
CA PHE A 167 1.82 -5.49 18.40
C PHE A 167 0.87 -6.24 17.47
N VAL A 168 0.71 -5.84 16.21
CA VAL A 168 -0.16 -6.54 15.25
C VAL A 168 0.09 -8.06 15.21
N PRO A 169 1.33 -8.57 14.99
CA PRO A 169 1.56 -10.02 14.99
C PRO A 169 1.15 -10.68 16.30
N THR A 170 1.51 -10.08 17.43
CA THR A 170 1.21 -10.62 18.76
C THR A 170 -0.31 -10.67 19.03
N LEU A 171 -1.05 -9.62 18.64
CA LEU A 171 -2.51 -9.57 18.76
C LEU A 171 -3.19 -10.59 17.83
N MET A 172 -2.62 -10.85 16.66
CA MET A 172 -3.12 -11.90 15.75
C MET A 172 -2.95 -13.30 16.38
N ASP A 173 -1.80 -13.60 16.95
CA ASP A 173 -1.55 -14.87 17.64
C ASP A 173 -2.48 -15.03 18.85
N GLU A 174 -2.70 -13.96 19.59
CA GLU A 174 -3.62 -13.95 20.73
C GLU A 174 -5.06 -14.14 20.30
N THR A 175 -5.48 -13.48 19.23
CA THR A 175 -6.80 -13.66 18.62
C THR A 175 -7.03 -15.11 18.22
N GLU A 176 -6.04 -15.79 17.64
CA GLU A 176 -6.13 -17.19 17.26
C GLU A 176 -6.26 -18.10 18.50
N LYS A 177 -5.49 -17.82 19.56
CA LYS A 177 -5.59 -18.55 20.83
C LYS A 177 -6.97 -18.40 21.46
N ILE A 178 -7.48 -17.17 21.58
CA ILE A 178 -8.81 -16.90 22.14
C ILE A 178 -9.90 -17.57 21.29
N MET A 179 -9.80 -17.46 19.96
CA MET A 179 -10.75 -18.08 19.04
C MET A 179 -10.80 -19.60 19.20
N ASN A 180 -9.65 -20.26 19.33
CA ASN A 180 -9.57 -21.69 19.54
C ASN A 180 -10.15 -22.09 20.91
N ALA A 181 -9.90 -21.30 21.97
CA ALA A 181 -10.49 -21.52 23.28
C ALA A 181 -12.02 -21.34 23.25
N GLN A 182 -12.54 -20.36 22.53
CA GLN A 182 -13.99 -20.16 22.42
C GLN A 182 -14.67 -21.26 21.57
N ARG A 183 -13.98 -21.75 20.52
CA ARG A 183 -14.46 -22.93 19.77
C ARG A 183 -14.56 -24.17 20.66
N ALA A 184 -13.60 -24.41 21.54
CA ALA A 184 -13.64 -25.49 22.51
C ALA A 184 -14.81 -25.37 23.53
N ARG A 185 -15.30 -24.13 23.73
CA ARG A 185 -16.50 -23.81 24.56
C ARG A 185 -17.80 -23.88 23.77
N GLY A 186 -17.76 -24.32 22.50
CA GLY A 186 -18.95 -24.49 21.67
C GLY A 186 -19.37 -23.23 20.89
N VAL A 187 -18.55 -22.17 20.85
CA VAL A 187 -18.84 -20.98 20.02
C VAL A 187 -18.49 -21.28 18.56
N ASP A 188 -19.49 -21.24 17.70
CA ASP A 188 -19.28 -21.34 16.25
C ASP A 188 -19.18 -19.97 15.60
N PHE A 189 -18.07 -19.71 14.90
CA PHE A 189 -17.79 -18.46 14.18
C PHE A 189 -18.18 -18.53 12.69
N GLY A 190 -18.55 -19.69 12.19
CA GLY A 190 -18.79 -19.95 10.75
C GLY A 190 -20.26 -20.01 10.36
N GLU A 191 -21.12 -20.49 11.23
CA GLU A 191 -22.52 -20.79 10.97
C GLU A 191 -23.47 -19.71 11.48
N GLY A 192 -24.67 -19.64 10.91
CA GLY A 192 -25.76 -18.78 11.36
C GLY A 192 -25.94 -17.46 10.62
N ASN A 193 -27.01 -16.73 11.01
CA ASN A 193 -27.36 -15.42 10.49
C ASN A 193 -26.33 -14.35 10.88
N LEU A 194 -26.32 -13.20 10.17
CA LEU A 194 -25.42 -12.07 10.48
C LEU A 194 -25.43 -11.65 11.95
N LEU A 195 -26.60 -11.64 12.59
CA LEU A 195 -26.75 -11.32 14.01
C LEU A 195 -26.09 -12.38 14.93
N GLN A 196 -26.16 -13.66 14.58
CA GLN A 196 -25.51 -14.73 15.32
C GLN A 196 -23.99 -14.65 15.17
N LYS A 197 -23.50 -14.36 13.98
CA LYS A 197 -22.05 -14.12 13.73
C LYS A 197 -21.54 -12.92 14.52
N MET A 198 -22.30 -11.83 14.59
CA MET A 198 -21.94 -10.68 15.43
C MET A 198 -21.91 -11.03 16.93
N LYS A 199 -22.88 -11.79 17.43
CA LYS A 199 -22.88 -12.27 18.82
C LYS A 199 -21.70 -13.21 19.12
N ALA A 200 -21.27 -14.02 18.17
CA ALA A 200 -20.12 -14.90 18.32
C ALA A 200 -18.78 -14.13 18.40
N ILE A 201 -18.71 -12.91 17.85
CA ILE A 201 -17.50 -12.07 17.90
C ILE A 201 -17.30 -11.44 19.28
N VAL A 202 -18.37 -11.13 20.04
CA VAL A 202 -18.27 -10.46 21.35
C VAL A 202 -17.40 -11.24 22.36
N PRO A 203 -17.55 -12.58 22.55
CA PRO A 203 -16.67 -13.35 23.40
C PRO A 203 -15.19 -13.38 23.00
N LEU A 204 -14.89 -12.99 21.76
CA LEU A 204 -13.52 -12.81 21.27
C LEU A 204 -12.99 -11.39 21.58
N LEU A 205 -13.83 -10.37 21.38
CA LEU A 205 -13.42 -8.97 21.54
C LEU A 205 -13.13 -8.61 23.01
N ILE A 206 -13.94 -9.06 23.95
CA ILE A 206 -13.79 -8.68 25.36
C ILE A 206 -12.42 -9.12 25.91
N PRO A 207 -12.01 -10.40 25.83
CA PRO A 207 -10.68 -10.82 26.28
C PRO A 207 -9.54 -10.13 25.55
N LEU A 208 -9.69 -9.92 24.23
CA LEU A 208 -8.68 -9.24 23.42
C LEU A 208 -8.50 -7.79 23.86
N PHE A 209 -9.60 -7.11 24.19
CA PHE A 209 -9.59 -5.74 24.71
C PHE A 209 -8.87 -5.65 26.06
N VAL A 210 -9.24 -6.52 27.00
CA VAL A 210 -8.61 -6.58 28.33
C VAL A 210 -7.11 -6.86 28.23
N SER A 211 -6.70 -7.82 27.39
CA SER A 211 -5.30 -8.12 27.17
C SER A 211 -4.55 -6.95 26.53
N SER A 212 -5.19 -6.24 25.59
CA SER A 212 -4.59 -5.07 24.95
C SER A 212 -4.37 -3.91 25.94
N PHE A 213 -5.32 -3.68 26.86
CA PHE A 213 -5.16 -2.67 27.91
C PHE A 213 -4.04 -3.02 28.89
N ASN A 214 -4.02 -4.26 29.40
CA ASN A 214 -2.95 -4.70 30.30
C ASN A 214 -1.57 -4.53 29.64
N ARG A 215 -1.46 -4.89 28.37
CA ARG A 215 -0.21 -4.72 27.60
C ARG A 215 0.17 -3.27 27.41
N ALA A 216 -0.80 -2.38 27.20
CA ALA A 216 -0.56 -0.94 27.09
C ALA A 216 -0.06 -0.37 28.43
N GLU A 217 -0.64 -0.81 29.55
CA GLU A 217 -0.23 -0.43 30.91
C GLU A 217 1.19 -0.93 31.23
N ASP A 218 1.48 -2.20 30.94
CA ASP A 218 2.83 -2.79 31.09
C ASP A 218 3.87 -2.01 30.26
N LEU A 219 3.52 -1.64 29.01
CA LEU A 219 4.40 -0.87 28.15
C LEU A 219 4.62 0.55 28.70
N ALA A 220 3.54 1.22 29.15
CA ALA A 220 3.63 2.56 29.72
C ALA A 220 4.55 2.57 30.97
N THR A 221 4.32 1.63 31.90
CA THR A 221 5.15 1.44 33.11
C THR A 221 6.62 1.17 32.74
N ALA A 222 6.86 0.31 31.75
CA ALA A 222 8.23 0.04 31.28
C ALA A 222 8.89 1.25 30.62
N MET A 223 8.14 2.09 29.92
CA MET A 223 8.64 3.32 29.31
C MET A 223 8.97 4.37 30.38
N GLU A 224 8.10 4.55 31.39
CA GLU A 224 8.34 5.44 32.53
C GLU A 224 9.58 5.01 33.33
N ALA A 225 9.69 3.73 33.65
CA ALA A 225 10.86 3.17 34.34
C ALA A 225 12.18 3.37 33.58
N ARG A 226 12.11 3.49 32.24
CA ARG A 226 13.26 3.81 31.38
C ARG A 226 13.49 5.31 31.18
N GLY A 227 12.75 6.16 31.89
CA GLY A 227 12.89 7.61 31.85
C GLY A 227 12.36 8.23 30.55
N TYR A 228 11.28 7.67 29.96
CA TYR A 228 10.66 8.27 28.79
C TYR A 228 10.02 9.62 29.15
N GLN A 229 10.48 10.70 28.52
CA GLN A 229 10.01 12.07 28.74
C GLN A 229 9.48 12.73 27.45
N GLY A 230 8.97 11.92 26.51
CA GLY A 230 8.49 12.44 25.24
C GLY A 230 9.54 12.42 24.12
N GLY A 231 9.28 13.17 23.06
CA GLY A 231 10.08 13.14 21.83
C GLY A 231 11.19 14.19 21.71
N GLU A 232 11.20 15.21 22.59
CA GLU A 232 12.17 16.30 22.50
C GLU A 232 13.55 15.87 23.01
N GLY A 233 14.62 16.23 22.26
CA GLY A 233 16.00 15.91 22.62
C GLY A 233 16.43 14.45 22.44
N ARG A 234 15.59 13.59 21.88
CA ARG A 234 15.83 12.16 21.75
C ARG A 234 16.56 11.79 20.46
N THR A 235 17.56 10.93 20.54
CA THR A 235 18.23 10.31 19.39
C THR A 235 17.44 9.09 18.90
N LYS A 236 17.47 8.86 17.58
CA LYS A 236 16.84 7.68 16.98
C LYS A 236 17.83 6.51 16.95
N TYR A 237 17.39 5.34 17.41
CA TYR A 237 18.17 4.11 17.29
C TYR A 237 18.35 3.69 15.82
N ARG A 238 17.30 3.82 15.01
CA ARG A 238 17.33 3.51 13.58
C ARG A 238 17.43 4.81 12.79
N ILE A 239 18.59 5.01 12.18
CA ILE A 239 18.86 6.17 11.33
C ILE A 239 18.76 5.71 9.88
N LEU A 240 17.90 6.36 9.10
CA LEU A 240 17.81 6.14 7.66
C LEU A 240 18.98 6.86 6.98
N HIS A 241 19.73 6.16 6.16
CA HIS A 241 20.87 6.70 5.42
C HIS A 241 20.55 6.80 3.94
N TRP A 242 20.65 8.01 3.40
CA TRP A 242 20.52 8.25 1.98
C TRP A 242 21.78 7.83 1.23
N HIS A 243 21.63 7.02 0.18
CA HIS A 243 22.74 6.52 -0.63
C HIS A 243 22.67 7.03 -2.06
N LEU A 244 23.78 6.97 -2.80
CA LEU A 244 23.82 7.32 -4.23
C LEU A 244 22.78 6.55 -5.07
N ARG A 245 22.43 5.33 -4.67
CA ARG A 245 21.40 4.52 -5.34
C ARG A 245 20.04 5.18 -5.34
N ASP A 246 19.69 5.85 -4.24
CA ASP A 246 18.42 6.56 -4.07
C ASP A 246 18.35 7.77 -5.01
N THR A 247 19.47 8.49 -5.13
CA THR A 247 19.60 9.61 -6.07
C THR A 247 19.49 9.16 -7.53
N ILE A 248 20.07 8.01 -7.89
CA ILE A 248 19.95 7.44 -9.25
C ILE A 248 18.50 7.13 -9.58
N VAL A 249 17.74 6.56 -8.62
CA VAL A 249 16.32 6.26 -8.82
C VAL A 249 15.51 7.54 -9.05
N ILE A 250 15.74 8.58 -8.23
CA ILE A 250 15.06 9.87 -8.42
C ILE A 250 15.40 10.47 -9.78
N PHE A 251 16.67 10.42 -10.18
CA PHE A 251 17.09 10.90 -11.51
C PHE A 251 16.40 10.10 -12.62
N GLY A 252 16.24 8.78 -12.48
CA GLY A 252 15.46 7.95 -13.39
C GLY A 252 14.01 8.41 -13.53
N PHE A 253 13.36 8.83 -12.44
CA PHE A 253 12.01 9.40 -12.48
C PHE A 253 11.96 10.76 -13.15
N VAL A 254 12.98 11.60 -12.97
CA VAL A 254 13.09 12.89 -13.68
C VAL A 254 13.21 12.65 -15.17
N LEU A 255 14.07 11.73 -15.61
CA LEU A 255 14.20 11.35 -17.01
C LEU A 255 12.89 10.80 -17.59
N LEU A 256 12.18 9.95 -16.83
CA LEU A 256 10.86 9.46 -17.21
C LEU A 256 9.88 10.62 -17.44
N THR A 257 9.87 11.59 -16.54
CA THR A 257 8.98 12.77 -16.64
C THR A 257 9.32 13.61 -17.87
N ILE A 258 10.60 13.87 -18.13
CA ILE A 258 11.05 14.59 -19.33
C ILE A 258 10.61 13.82 -20.59
N GLY A 259 10.81 12.50 -20.63
CA GLY A 259 10.36 11.65 -21.73
C GLY A 259 8.85 11.75 -21.97
N LEU A 260 8.04 11.76 -20.90
CA LEU A 260 6.59 11.92 -21.00
C LEU A 260 6.19 13.30 -21.52
N PHE A 261 6.88 14.37 -21.13
CA PHE A 261 6.63 15.71 -21.65
C PHE A 261 6.96 15.82 -23.15
N VAL A 262 8.08 15.23 -23.58
CA VAL A 262 8.48 15.20 -24.99
C VAL A 262 7.51 14.40 -25.84
N LEU A 263 6.97 13.28 -25.31
CA LEU A 263 6.02 12.44 -26.04
C LEU A 263 4.57 12.95 -25.95
N ARG A 264 4.29 13.94 -25.12
CA ARG A 264 2.94 14.50 -24.94
C ARG A 264 2.49 15.36 -26.13
N THR A 265 3.42 15.81 -26.97
CA THR A 265 3.14 16.54 -28.22
C THR A 265 2.59 15.59 -29.24
#